data_190d926f67a25697bc63e65dc0cd2d6a
#
_entry.id   190d926f67a25697bc63e65dc0cd2d6a
#
_cell.length_a   1.000
_cell.length_b   1.000
_cell.length_c   1.000
_cell.angle_alpha   90.00
_cell.angle_beta   90.00
_cell.angle_gamma   90.00
#
_symmetry.space_group_name_H-M   'P 1'
#
loop_
_entity.id
_entity.type
_entity.pdbx_description
1 polymer ?
#
loop_
_entity_poly.entity_id
_entity_poly.type
_entity_poly.pdbx_seq_one_letter_code
_entity_poly.pdbx_strand_id
1 'polypeptide(L)'
;IAKGGVIYSPGSAGTMQEIFQEAVQNHYLSFGISSPMIFLGKDYWTNEIPVWPLLQDLVARGKYKNLRLTLTDDQEKVQEVITEFRSTTEPPMP
;
A
#
# COMPACT_ATOMS: atom_id res chain seq x y z
N ILE A 1 -6.25 -4.69 11.18
CA ILE A 1 -5.81 -5.30 9.93
C ILE A 1 -6.68 -4.81 8.79
N ALA A 2 -6.07 -4.23 7.80
CA ALA A 2 -6.79 -3.70 6.66
C ALA A 2 -7.00 -4.79 5.62
N LYS A 3 -8.17 -5.38 5.59
CA LYS A 3 -8.48 -6.43 4.63
C LYS A 3 -8.78 -5.90 3.22
N GLY A 4 -9.11 -4.62 3.10
CA GLY A 4 -9.45 -4.01 1.82
C GLY A 4 -8.40 -3.08 1.26
N GLY A 5 -7.31 -2.90 1.98
CA GLY A 5 -6.25 -1.98 1.59
C GLY A 5 -6.04 -0.89 2.63
N VAL A 6 -4.88 -0.24 2.57
CA VAL A 6 -4.52 0.85 3.49
C VAL A 6 -4.21 2.09 2.67
N ILE A 7 -4.78 3.22 3.09
CA ILE A 7 -4.56 4.51 2.44
C ILE A 7 -3.69 5.35 3.34
N TYR A 8 -2.56 5.82 2.81
CA TYR A 8 -1.64 6.68 3.55
C TYR A 8 -1.73 8.11 3.01
N SER A 9 -2.28 8.99 3.82
CA SER A 9 -2.28 10.43 3.54
C SER A 9 -1.08 11.07 4.23
N PRO A 10 -0.71 12.32 3.90
CA PRO A 10 0.30 13.04 4.66
C PRO A 10 0.00 12.97 6.16
N GLY A 11 0.97 12.52 6.94
CA GLY A 11 0.69 12.19 8.32
C GLY A 11 1.88 12.34 9.26
N SER A 12 1.74 11.74 10.44
CA SER A 12 2.66 11.86 11.55
C SER A 12 3.66 10.70 11.59
N ALA A 13 4.47 10.66 12.65
CA ALA A 13 5.43 9.58 12.88
C ALA A 13 4.78 8.20 12.94
N GLY A 14 3.55 8.11 13.45
CA GLY A 14 2.81 6.85 13.48
C GLY A 14 2.52 6.29 12.10
N THR A 15 2.32 7.18 11.12
CA THR A 15 2.11 6.77 9.74
C THR A 15 3.32 6.04 9.18
N MET A 16 4.53 6.48 9.52
CA MET A 16 5.76 5.81 9.09
C MET A 16 5.82 4.38 9.63
N GLN A 17 5.52 4.21 10.89
CA GLN A 17 5.50 2.88 11.50
C GLN A 17 4.48 1.97 10.81
N GLU A 18 3.29 2.49 10.54
CA GLU A 18 2.24 1.73 9.88
C GLU A 18 2.64 1.29 8.47
N ILE A 19 3.29 2.18 7.71
CA ILE A 19 3.76 1.85 6.36
C ILE A 19 4.69 0.65 6.37
N PHE A 20 5.72 0.71 7.22
CA PHE A 20 6.72 -0.36 7.22
C PHE A 20 6.21 -1.62 7.89
N GLN A 21 5.31 -1.51 8.86
CA GLN A 21 4.66 -2.68 9.43
C GLN A 21 3.82 -3.41 8.38
N GLU A 22 3.03 -2.67 7.61
CA GLU A 22 2.23 -3.26 6.55
C GLU A 22 3.09 -3.86 5.44
N ALA A 23 4.19 -3.19 5.10
CA ALA A 23 5.13 -3.71 4.11
C ALA A 23 5.69 -5.07 4.53
N VAL A 24 6.07 -5.20 5.80
CA VAL A 24 6.59 -6.47 6.33
C VAL A 24 5.51 -7.56 6.30
N GLN A 25 4.30 -7.24 6.72
CA GLN A 25 3.19 -8.19 6.72
C GLN A 25 2.86 -8.67 5.31
N ASN A 26 2.84 -7.76 4.34
CA ASN A 26 2.61 -8.12 2.94
C ASN A 26 3.75 -8.94 2.37
N HIS A 27 4.98 -8.57 2.72
CA HIS A 27 6.17 -9.30 2.26
C HIS A 27 6.09 -10.78 2.64
N TYR A 28 5.73 -11.06 3.89
CA TYR A 28 5.63 -12.43 4.38
C TYR A 28 4.26 -13.05 4.17
N LEU A 29 3.32 -12.32 3.58
CA LEU A 29 1.94 -12.77 3.42
C LEU A 29 1.36 -13.27 4.74
N SER A 30 1.57 -12.49 5.80
CA SER A 30 1.22 -12.89 7.18
C SER A 30 -0.26 -13.24 7.35
N PHE A 31 -1.11 -12.67 6.50
CA PHE A 31 -2.56 -12.94 6.53
C PHE A 31 -3.02 -13.71 5.29
N GLY A 32 -2.09 -14.38 4.61
CA GLY A 32 -2.38 -15.20 3.43
C GLY A 32 -2.50 -14.43 2.13
N ILE A 33 -2.51 -13.09 2.19
CA ILE A 33 -2.68 -12.24 1.02
C ILE A 33 -2.05 -10.88 1.30
N SER A 34 -1.52 -10.22 0.26
CA SER A 34 -1.02 -8.86 0.39
C SER A 34 -2.14 -7.88 0.10
N SER A 35 -2.28 -6.86 0.94
CA SER A 35 -3.27 -5.79 0.78
C SER A 35 -2.68 -4.63 0.00
N PRO A 36 -3.49 -3.91 -0.80
CA PRO A 36 -3.02 -2.71 -1.47
C PRO A 36 -2.54 -1.66 -0.47
N MET A 37 -1.40 -1.05 -0.77
CA MET A 37 -0.86 0.09 -0.02
C MET A 37 -0.96 1.30 -0.95
N ILE A 38 -1.85 2.22 -0.63
CA ILE A 38 -2.17 3.35 -1.49
C ILE A 38 -1.65 4.63 -0.86
N PHE A 39 -0.72 5.29 -1.55
CA PHE A 39 -0.13 6.54 -1.08
C PHE A 39 -0.84 7.69 -1.78
N LEU A 40 -1.57 8.48 -1.02
CA LEU A 40 -2.30 9.63 -1.51
C LEU A 40 -1.47 10.89 -1.28
N GLY A 41 -1.13 11.59 -2.36
CA GLY A 41 -0.26 12.76 -2.31
C GLY A 41 1.08 12.50 -2.98
N LYS A 42 1.13 12.62 -4.32
CA LYS A 42 2.34 12.31 -5.08
C LYS A 42 3.54 13.14 -4.65
N ASP A 43 3.35 14.46 -4.54
CA ASP A 43 4.46 15.32 -4.17
C ASP A 43 4.95 15.06 -2.75
N TYR A 44 4.00 14.88 -1.83
CA TYR A 44 4.35 14.62 -0.43
C TYR A 44 5.21 13.36 -0.30
N TRP A 45 4.76 12.25 -0.88
CA TRP A 45 5.43 10.96 -0.72
C TRP A 45 6.66 10.79 -1.60
N THR A 46 6.86 11.69 -2.57
CA THR A 46 8.01 11.64 -3.48
C THR A 46 9.09 12.64 -3.08
N ASN A 47 8.68 13.86 -2.74
CA ASN A 47 9.62 14.97 -2.55
C ASN A 47 9.73 15.45 -1.11
N GLU A 48 8.62 15.57 -0.40
CA GLU A 48 8.66 16.07 0.97
C GLU A 48 9.13 14.99 1.95
N ILE A 49 8.48 13.83 1.91
CA ILE A 49 8.85 12.67 2.72
C ILE A 49 8.99 11.51 1.74
N PRO A 50 10.18 11.27 1.18
CA PRO A 50 10.35 10.39 0.02
C PRO A 50 10.29 8.90 0.37
N VAL A 51 9.16 8.47 0.94
CA VAL A 51 8.92 7.06 1.25
C VAL A 51 8.67 6.27 -0.03
N TRP A 52 8.01 6.88 -1.03
CA TRP A 52 7.70 6.18 -2.28
C TRP A 52 8.96 5.73 -3.02
N PRO A 53 9.93 6.62 -3.28
CA PRO A 53 11.18 6.18 -3.92
C PRO A 53 11.92 5.13 -3.11
N LEU A 54 11.90 5.26 -1.77
CA LEU A 54 12.55 4.29 -0.90
C LEU A 54 11.91 2.90 -1.05
N LEU A 55 10.59 2.83 -1.00
CA LEU A 55 9.90 1.54 -1.16
C LEU A 55 10.15 0.95 -2.54
N GLN A 56 10.14 1.77 -3.60
CA GLN A 56 10.42 1.30 -4.94
C GLN A 56 11.84 0.72 -5.03
N ASP A 57 12.81 1.38 -4.40
CA ASP A 57 14.18 0.90 -4.38
C ASP A 57 14.31 -0.42 -3.61
N LEU A 58 13.65 -0.51 -2.47
CA LEU A 58 13.68 -1.73 -1.66
C LEU A 58 13.04 -2.92 -2.39
N VAL A 59 11.96 -2.67 -3.12
CA VAL A 59 11.35 -3.71 -3.96
C VAL A 59 12.30 -4.12 -5.08
N ALA A 60 12.92 -3.14 -5.74
CA ALA A 60 13.87 -3.42 -6.83
C ALA A 60 15.08 -4.22 -6.35
N ARG A 61 15.50 -4.00 -5.11
CA ARG A 61 16.62 -4.76 -4.52
C ARG A 61 16.21 -6.10 -3.94
N GLY A 62 14.92 -6.46 -4.02
CA GLY A 62 14.42 -7.71 -3.48
C GLY A 62 14.27 -7.74 -1.97
N LYS A 63 14.35 -6.58 -1.30
CA LYS A 63 14.18 -6.52 0.16
C LYS A 63 12.73 -6.71 0.58
N TYR A 64 11.79 -6.25 -0.24
CA TYR A 64 10.38 -6.49 -0.06
C TYR A 64 9.80 -7.16 -1.29
N LYS A 65 8.94 -8.15 -1.06
CA LYS A 65 8.23 -8.87 -2.11
C LYS A 65 6.73 -8.79 -1.83
N ASN A 66 5.94 -9.07 -2.84
CA ASN A 66 4.47 -9.17 -2.72
C ASN A 66 3.79 -7.85 -2.37
N LEU A 67 4.45 -6.71 -2.57
CA LEU A 67 3.83 -5.42 -2.28
C LEU A 67 2.93 -4.98 -3.44
N ARG A 68 1.76 -4.45 -3.10
CA ARG A 68 0.81 -3.87 -4.05
C ARG A 68 0.80 -2.37 -3.81
N LEU A 69 1.63 -1.63 -4.53
CA LEU A 69 1.87 -0.21 -4.28
C LEU A 69 1.17 0.66 -5.32
N THR A 70 0.49 1.70 -4.85
CA THR A 70 -0.13 2.71 -5.71
C THR A 70 0.20 4.09 -5.17
N LEU A 71 0.55 5.01 -6.06
CA LEU A 71 0.78 6.42 -5.72
C LEU A 71 -0.16 7.26 -6.58
N THR A 72 -0.97 8.09 -5.95
CA THR A 72 -1.97 8.89 -6.67
C THR A 72 -2.33 10.16 -5.89
N ASP A 73 -2.86 11.15 -6.62
CA ASP A 73 -3.50 12.32 -6.01
C ASP A 73 -5.02 12.22 -6.12
N ASP A 74 -5.53 11.19 -6.78
CA ASP A 74 -6.93 11.06 -7.15
C ASP A 74 -7.66 10.05 -6.27
N GLN A 75 -8.68 10.52 -5.56
CA GLN A 75 -9.48 9.65 -4.71
C GLN A 75 -10.30 8.64 -5.50
N GLU A 76 -10.61 8.93 -6.76
CA GLU A 76 -11.29 7.96 -7.61
C GLU A 76 -10.37 6.78 -7.89
N LYS A 77 -9.08 7.03 -8.07
CA LYS A 77 -8.10 5.96 -8.26
C LYS A 77 -8.00 5.07 -7.02
N VAL A 78 -8.08 5.68 -5.84
CA VAL A 78 -8.10 4.93 -4.58
C VAL A 78 -9.28 3.95 -4.57
N GLN A 79 -10.46 4.42 -4.94
CA GLN A 79 -11.64 3.57 -4.98
C GLN A 79 -11.53 2.46 -6.02
N GLU A 80 -10.97 2.75 -7.18
CA GLU A 80 -10.73 1.74 -8.20
C GLU A 80 -9.83 0.61 -7.68
N VAL A 81 -8.73 0.97 -7.04
CA VAL A 81 -7.77 -0.01 -6.52
C VAL A 81 -8.44 -0.92 -5.49
N ILE A 82 -9.18 -0.32 -4.55
CA ILE A 82 -9.86 -1.07 -3.50
C ILE A 82 -10.94 -1.97 -4.09
N THR A 83 -11.75 -1.45 -5.01
CA THR A 83 -12.82 -2.20 -5.63
C THR A 83 -12.27 -3.38 -6.42
N GLU A 84 -11.23 -3.15 -7.21
CA GLU A 84 -10.60 -4.20 -7.98
C GLU A 84 -10.01 -5.28 -7.09
N PHE A 85 -9.34 -4.87 -6.01
CA PHE A 85 -8.78 -5.83 -5.06
C PHE A 85 -9.87 -6.70 -4.47
N ARG A 86 -10.98 -6.11 -4.03
CA ARG A 86 -12.10 -6.85 -3.44
C ARG A 86 -12.72 -7.83 -4.42
N SER A 87 -12.89 -7.41 -5.68
CA SER A 87 -13.52 -8.24 -6.69
C SER A 87 -12.67 -9.46 -7.05
N THR A 88 -11.35 -9.38 -6.86
CA THR A 88 -10.43 -10.47 -7.21
C THR A 88 -10.10 -11.37 -6.03
N THR A 89 -10.35 -10.92 -4.80
CA THR A 89 -9.92 -11.65 -3.60
C THR A 89 -11.06 -12.16 -2.73
N GLU A 90 -12.26 -11.56 -2.84
CA GLU A 90 -13.41 -12.06 -2.10
C GLU A 90 -13.94 -13.32 -2.75
N PRO A 91 -14.33 -14.33 -1.95
CA PRO A 91 -14.93 -15.53 -2.54
C PRO A 91 -16.26 -15.17 -3.20
N PRO A 92 -16.62 -15.87 -4.27
CA PRO A 92 -17.91 -15.62 -4.91
C PRO A 92 -19.06 -15.91 -3.94
N MET A 93 -20.10 -15.11 -4.05
CA MET A 93 -21.31 -15.35 -3.26
C MET A 93 -21.94 -16.66 -3.67
N PRO A 94 -22.40 -17.46 -2.70
CA PRO A 94 -23.07 -18.71 -3.02
C PRO A 94 -24.40 -18.47 -3.70
#